data_d2077dc7563201f4214a8d5a051da80a
#
_entry.id   d2077dc7563201f4214a8d5a051da80a
#
_cell.length_a   1.000
_cell.length_b   1.000
_cell.length_c   1.000
_cell.angle_alpha   90.00
_cell.angle_beta   90.00
_cell.angle_gamma   90.00
#
_symmetry.space_group_name_H-M   'P 1'
#
loop_
_entity.id
_entity.type
_entity.pdbx_description
1 polymer ?
#
loop_
_entity_poly.entity_id
_entity_poly.type
_entity_poly.pdbx_seq_one_letter_code
_entity_poly.pdbx_strand_id
1 'polypeptide(L)'
;VSGVTPEWRDRLDVIRQILPGAASRQAAAFTVVVGLLLLLLARGLRRRKRRAWLGVVTLLGTSIVLHVVKGLDFEEAVASAALLIGLVLARGDFRAKGDPTTRWRALWVGLTLAAASIMVGLALLRMGAGRLLGPHPLTAQLAHVVEGLIGIHGPLRFSSERVSDLVTRILLTMGLLTIVTVVYLALRPPEPRPRLSADDIERMRALLTRHGDADSLGYFALRGDKTVVWSPTGKACVAYRVVSGVMLASGDPLGDNEAWPGAIREFLRIAAEHAWIPAVIGCSETGGKAWERVGL
;
A
#
# COMPACT_ATOMS: atom_id res chain seq x y z
N VAL A 1 45.27 -4.19 2.42
CA VAL A 1 44.02 -3.45 2.20
C VAL A 1 43.89 -2.94 0.77
N SER A 2 44.41 -3.64 -0.24
CA SER A 2 44.39 -3.16 -1.66
C SER A 2 43.89 -4.20 -2.67
N GLY A 3 42.95 -5.05 -2.28
CA GLY A 3 42.46 -6.14 -3.13
C GLY A 3 41.01 -6.04 -3.62
N VAL A 4 40.26 -4.95 -3.33
CA VAL A 4 38.79 -4.93 -3.56
C VAL A 4 38.34 -3.99 -4.70
N THR A 5 39.21 -3.18 -5.26
CA THR A 5 38.80 -2.10 -6.18
C THR A 5 38.95 -2.35 -7.69
N PRO A 6 39.68 -3.33 -8.23
CA PRO A 6 39.77 -3.55 -9.67
C PRO A 6 38.55 -4.28 -10.28
N GLU A 7 37.96 -5.22 -9.56
CA GLU A 7 36.89 -6.06 -10.10
C GLU A 7 35.56 -5.31 -10.38
N TRP A 8 35.28 -4.20 -9.70
CA TRP A 8 34.05 -3.43 -9.92
C TRP A 8 34.07 -2.62 -11.22
N ARG A 9 35.23 -2.09 -11.61
CA ARG A 9 35.36 -1.29 -12.84
C ARG A 9 35.31 -2.18 -14.07
N ASP A 10 35.95 -3.34 -14.03
CA ASP A 10 35.94 -4.31 -15.14
C ASP A 10 34.54 -4.91 -15.34
N ARG A 11 33.78 -5.17 -14.24
CA ARG A 11 32.37 -5.60 -14.33
C ARG A 11 31.48 -4.51 -14.92
N LEU A 12 31.69 -3.25 -14.57
CA LEU A 12 30.94 -2.12 -15.12
C LEU A 12 31.22 -1.89 -16.60
N ASP A 13 32.44 -2.11 -17.05
CA ASP A 13 32.81 -1.96 -18.47
C ASP A 13 32.31 -3.13 -19.30
N VAL A 14 32.31 -4.36 -18.77
CA VAL A 14 31.69 -5.54 -19.42
C VAL A 14 30.15 -5.33 -19.48
N ILE A 15 29.52 -4.81 -18.44
CA ILE A 15 28.09 -4.49 -18.44
C ILE A 15 27.78 -3.39 -19.46
N ARG A 16 28.63 -2.37 -19.59
CA ARG A 16 28.46 -1.29 -20.59
C ARG A 16 28.64 -1.78 -22.02
N GLN A 17 29.49 -2.78 -22.25
CA GLN A 17 29.69 -3.39 -23.58
C GLN A 17 28.57 -4.34 -23.97
N ILE A 18 27.93 -5.02 -23.00
CA ILE A 18 26.89 -6.02 -23.25
C ILE A 18 25.49 -5.36 -23.30
N LEU A 19 25.29 -4.22 -22.63
CA LEU A 19 23.99 -3.53 -22.60
C LEU A 19 23.98 -2.34 -23.56
N PRO A 20 23.24 -2.41 -24.69
CA PRO A 20 22.99 -1.25 -25.55
C PRO A 20 22.34 -0.13 -24.72
N GLY A 21 22.65 1.14 -25.02
CA GLY A 21 22.19 2.31 -24.24
C GLY A 21 20.66 2.45 -24.04
N ALA A 22 19.86 1.69 -24.78
CA ALA A 22 18.41 1.54 -24.57
C ALA A 22 18.08 0.70 -23.34
N ALA A 23 18.82 -0.39 -23.10
CA ALA A 23 18.62 -1.28 -21.95
C ALA A 23 18.93 -0.58 -20.61
N SER A 24 19.90 0.35 -20.59
CA SER A 24 20.25 1.10 -19.37
C SER A 24 19.15 2.06 -18.94
N ARG A 25 18.42 2.68 -19.88
CA ARG A 25 17.31 3.59 -19.60
C ARG A 25 16.04 2.86 -19.14
N GLN A 26 15.78 1.67 -19.67
CA GLN A 26 14.70 0.80 -19.24
C GLN A 26 14.98 0.25 -17.83
N ALA A 27 16.21 -0.17 -17.56
CA ALA A 27 16.64 -0.58 -16.23
C ALA A 27 16.47 0.52 -15.20
N ALA A 28 16.78 1.78 -15.54
CA ALA A 28 16.59 2.91 -14.64
C ALA A 28 15.10 3.14 -14.30
N ALA A 29 14.21 3.11 -15.29
CA ALA A 29 12.77 3.25 -15.05
C ALA A 29 12.23 2.09 -14.18
N PHE A 30 12.67 0.86 -14.45
CA PHE A 30 12.31 -0.31 -13.64
C PHE A 30 12.79 -0.18 -12.20
N THR A 31 14.04 0.26 -12.00
CA THR A 31 14.60 0.50 -10.66
C THR A 31 13.81 1.51 -9.85
N VAL A 32 13.38 2.63 -10.47
CA VAL A 32 12.55 3.63 -9.78
C VAL A 32 11.22 3.03 -9.32
N VAL A 33 10.57 2.24 -10.17
CA VAL A 33 9.28 1.63 -9.81
C VAL A 33 9.46 0.55 -8.74
N VAL A 34 10.47 -0.29 -8.86
CA VAL A 34 10.81 -1.28 -7.82
C VAL A 34 11.12 -0.57 -6.51
N GLY A 35 11.88 0.52 -6.54
CA GLY A 35 12.15 1.35 -5.37
C GLY A 35 10.86 1.90 -4.74
N LEU A 36 9.94 2.42 -5.55
CA LEU A 36 8.64 2.90 -5.08
C LEU A 36 7.80 1.78 -4.47
N LEU A 37 7.75 0.61 -5.11
CA LEU A 37 7.06 -0.57 -4.58
C LEU A 37 7.65 -1.02 -3.24
N LEU A 38 8.97 -1.04 -3.12
CA LEU A 38 9.66 -1.37 -1.87
C LEU A 38 9.33 -0.35 -0.76
N LEU A 39 9.28 0.94 -1.09
CA LEU A 39 8.87 1.99 -0.14
C LEU A 39 7.40 1.82 0.31
N LEU A 40 6.49 1.50 -0.61
CA LEU A 40 5.09 1.22 -0.27
C LEU A 40 4.95 -0.01 0.61
N LEU A 41 5.68 -1.08 0.30
CA LEU A 41 5.70 -2.31 1.11
C LEU A 41 6.32 -2.07 2.48
N ALA A 42 7.46 -1.36 2.56
CA ALA A 42 8.11 -0.98 3.81
C ALA A 42 7.18 -0.15 4.70
N ARG A 43 6.46 0.84 4.11
CA ARG A 43 5.43 1.60 4.83
C ARG A 43 4.29 0.71 5.33
N GLY A 44 3.88 -0.28 4.55
CA GLY A 44 2.88 -1.28 4.94
C GLY A 44 3.36 -2.18 6.08
N LEU A 45 4.63 -2.61 6.06
CA LEU A 45 5.28 -3.38 7.13
C LEU A 45 5.38 -2.57 8.43
N ARG A 46 5.84 -1.32 8.36
CA ARG A 46 5.90 -0.41 9.52
C ARG A 46 4.53 -0.23 10.19
N ARG A 47 3.45 -0.30 9.42
CA ARG A 47 2.06 -0.29 9.91
C ARG A 47 1.55 -1.66 10.33
N ARG A 48 2.40 -2.67 10.48
CA ARG A 48 2.09 -4.05 10.89
C ARG A 48 0.96 -4.71 10.08
N LYS A 49 0.82 -4.33 8.79
CA LYS A 49 -0.23 -4.85 7.92
C LYS A 49 0.09 -6.25 7.44
N ARG A 50 -0.79 -7.20 7.74
CA ARG A 50 -0.66 -8.60 7.31
C ARG A 50 -0.50 -8.76 5.78
N ARG A 51 -1.18 -7.91 4.98
CA ARG A 51 -1.07 -7.94 3.51
C ARG A 51 0.29 -7.51 3.00
N ALA A 52 0.88 -6.46 3.61
CA ALA A 52 2.23 -6.04 3.26
C ALA A 52 3.25 -7.13 3.61
N TRP A 53 3.07 -7.76 4.77
CA TRP A 53 3.90 -8.89 5.18
C TRP A 53 3.79 -10.06 4.19
N LEU A 54 2.58 -10.49 3.80
CA LEU A 54 2.37 -11.51 2.77
C LEU A 54 3.04 -11.10 1.44
N GLY A 55 2.87 -9.87 0.99
CA GLY A 55 3.48 -9.37 -0.25
C GLY A 55 5.00 -9.45 -0.22
N VAL A 56 5.63 -9.05 0.89
CA VAL A 56 7.10 -9.12 1.03
C VAL A 56 7.58 -10.57 1.15
N VAL A 57 6.90 -11.41 1.93
CA VAL A 57 7.23 -12.84 2.05
C VAL A 57 7.17 -13.56 0.69
N THR A 58 6.13 -13.29 -0.10
CA THR A 58 6.02 -13.89 -1.44
C THR A 58 7.10 -13.37 -2.38
N LEU A 59 7.39 -12.07 -2.37
CA LEU A 59 8.46 -11.49 -3.21
C LEU A 59 9.84 -12.05 -2.83
N LEU A 60 10.16 -12.13 -1.54
CA LEU A 60 11.43 -12.73 -1.08
C LEU A 60 11.52 -14.21 -1.44
N GLY A 61 10.44 -14.97 -1.24
CA GLY A 61 10.40 -16.38 -1.63
C GLY A 61 10.61 -16.57 -3.14
N THR A 62 9.95 -15.76 -3.96
CA THR A 62 10.15 -15.78 -5.44
C THR A 62 11.56 -15.38 -5.80
N SER A 63 12.12 -14.36 -5.14
CA SER A 63 13.52 -13.92 -5.37
C SER A 63 14.51 -15.04 -5.08
N ILE A 64 14.36 -15.74 -3.94
CA ILE A 64 15.22 -16.87 -3.58
C ILE A 64 15.16 -17.95 -4.66
N VAL A 65 13.94 -18.34 -5.09
CA VAL A 65 13.79 -19.36 -6.15
C VAL A 65 14.47 -18.93 -7.44
N LEU A 66 14.30 -17.66 -7.84
CA LEU A 66 14.94 -17.15 -9.05
C LEU A 66 16.48 -17.13 -8.95
N HIS A 67 17.03 -16.76 -7.80
CA HIS A 67 18.49 -16.78 -7.59
C HIS A 67 19.06 -18.20 -7.59
N VAL A 68 18.34 -19.16 -6.98
CA VAL A 68 18.73 -20.58 -7.00
C VAL A 68 18.68 -21.14 -8.43
N VAL A 69 17.63 -20.84 -9.21
CA VAL A 69 17.48 -21.32 -10.60
C VAL A 69 18.53 -20.69 -11.52
N LYS A 70 18.90 -19.44 -11.31
CA LYS A 70 19.96 -18.75 -12.08
C LYS A 70 21.38 -19.23 -11.72
N GLY A 71 21.57 -19.84 -10.54
CA GLY A 71 22.83 -20.47 -10.15
C GLY A 71 24.02 -19.53 -9.93
N LEU A 72 23.83 -18.21 -9.80
CA LEU A 72 24.94 -17.25 -9.87
C LEU A 72 25.12 -16.32 -8.65
N ASP A 73 24.14 -16.16 -7.76
CA ASP A 73 24.27 -15.16 -6.70
C ASP A 73 23.83 -15.70 -5.33
N PHE A 74 24.68 -16.57 -4.74
CA PHE A 74 24.42 -17.13 -3.39
C PHE A 74 24.33 -16.06 -2.30
N GLU A 75 25.08 -14.97 -2.40
CA GLU A 75 25.10 -13.90 -1.41
C GLU A 75 23.74 -13.19 -1.31
N GLU A 76 23.12 -12.89 -2.45
CA GLU A 76 21.79 -12.27 -2.51
C GLU A 76 20.67 -13.23 -2.07
N ALA A 77 20.81 -14.53 -2.39
CA ALA A 77 19.87 -15.55 -1.93
C ALA A 77 19.95 -15.72 -0.41
N VAL A 78 21.13 -15.70 0.20
CA VAL A 78 21.33 -15.78 1.65
C VAL A 78 20.74 -14.55 2.36
N ALA A 79 21.00 -13.35 1.85
CA ALA A 79 20.44 -12.11 2.40
C ALA A 79 18.90 -12.12 2.33
N SER A 80 18.32 -12.53 1.21
CA SER A 80 16.88 -12.67 1.04
C SER A 80 16.27 -13.72 1.98
N ALA A 81 16.97 -14.85 2.16
CA ALA A 81 16.56 -15.92 3.09
C ALA A 81 16.60 -15.45 4.56
N ALA A 82 17.65 -14.73 4.95
CA ALA A 82 17.75 -14.17 6.31
C ALA A 82 16.62 -13.20 6.62
N LEU A 83 16.29 -12.29 5.67
CA LEU A 83 15.15 -11.38 5.79
C LEU A 83 13.82 -12.13 5.85
N LEU A 84 13.65 -13.17 5.02
CA LEU A 84 12.45 -13.99 5.01
C LEU A 84 12.25 -14.69 6.36
N ILE A 85 13.31 -15.31 6.90
CA ILE A 85 13.28 -15.96 8.22
C ILE A 85 12.90 -14.94 9.31
N GLY A 86 13.54 -13.77 9.34
CA GLY A 86 13.21 -12.69 10.28
C GLY A 86 11.74 -12.27 10.22
N LEU A 87 11.18 -12.11 9.02
CA LEU A 87 9.77 -11.75 8.81
C LEU A 87 8.81 -12.89 9.21
N VAL A 88 9.19 -14.14 8.98
CA VAL A 88 8.37 -15.30 9.38
C VAL A 88 8.37 -15.46 10.91
N LEU A 89 9.48 -15.24 11.58
CA LEU A 89 9.55 -15.24 13.04
C LEU A 89 8.72 -14.11 13.65
N ALA A 90 8.75 -12.91 13.03
CA ALA A 90 7.96 -11.76 13.46
C ALA A 90 6.48 -11.80 13.00
N ARG A 91 5.99 -12.91 12.42
CA ARG A 91 4.62 -13.01 11.87
C ARG A 91 3.51 -12.61 12.86
N GLY A 92 3.76 -12.79 14.15
CA GLY A 92 2.83 -12.44 15.23
C GLY A 92 2.56 -10.94 15.38
N ASP A 93 3.48 -10.09 14.89
CA ASP A 93 3.38 -8.64 14.97
C ASP A 93 2.49 -8.06 13.85
N PHE A 94 2.26 -8.82 12.77
CA PHE A 94 1.50 -8.40 11.59
C PHE A 94 0.04 -8.87 11.68
N ARG A 95 -0.72 -8.32 12.65
CA ARG A 95 -2.11 -8.72 12.94
C ARG A 95 -3.17 -7.77 12.38
N ALA A 96 -2.79 -6.61 11.85
CA ALA A 96 -3.73 -5.60 11.40
C ALA A 96 -4.65 -6.14 10.30
N LYS A 97 -5.95 -6.17 10.59
CA LYS A 97 -7.00 -6.60 9.68
C LYS A 97 -7.13 -5.58 8.54
N GLY A 98 -7.07 -6.05 7.31
CA GLY A 98 -7.39 -5.22 6.16
C GLY A 98 -8.89 -5.26 5.86
N ASP A 99 -9.45 -4.16 5.37
CA ASP A 99 -10.83 -4.08 4.93
C ASP A 99 -11.08 -5.05 3.75
N PRO A 100 -12.05 -5.97 3.83
CA PRO A 100 -12.41 -6.86 2.73
C PRO A 100 -12.93 -6.09 1.50
N THR A 101 -13.56 -4.94 1.67
CA THR A 101 -14.10 -4.12 0.55
C THR A 101 -12.99 -3.52 -0.30
N THR A 102 -11.86 -3.18 0.30
CA THR A 102 -10.68 -2.64 -0.40
C THR A 102 -10.08 -3.65 -1.40
N ARG A 103 -10.21 -4.97 -1.14
CA ARG A 103 -9.71 -6.02 -2.06
C ARG A 103 -10.44 -6.00 -3.39
N TRP A 104 -11.77 -6.00 -3.34
CA TRP A 104 -12.60 -5.96 -4.52
C TRP A 104 -12.38 -4.68 -5.33
N ARG A 105 -12.28 -3.54 -4.63
CA ARG A 105 -11.98 -2.27 -5.29
C ARG A 105 -10.60 -2.27 -5.96
N ALA A 106 -9.56 -2.75 -5.29
CA ALA A 106 -8.23 -2.86 -5.87
C ALA A 106 -8.20 -3.81 -7.07
N LEU A 107 -8.92 -4.96 -6.98
CA LEU A 107 -9.06 -5.90 -8.08
C LEU A 107 -9.75 -5.27 -9.29
N TRP A 108 -10.92 -4.63 -9.09
CA TRP A 108 -11.66 -4.00 -10.18
C TRP A 108 -10.87 -2.87 -10.84
N VAL A 109 -10.23 -2.01 -10.05
CA VAL A 109 -9.36 -0.96 -10.58
C VAL A 109 -8.17 -1.57 -11.32
N GLY A 110 -7.59 -2.65 -10.82
CA GLY A 110 -6.50 -3.35 -11.51
C GLY A 110 -6.95 -3.93 -12.85
N LEU A 111 -8.11 -4.60 -12.89
CA LEU A 111 -8.67 -5.16 -14.11
C LEU A 111 -9.02 -4.06 -15.15
N THR A 112 -9.62 -2.96 -14.71
CA THR A 112 -9.96 -1.84 -15.62
C THR A 112 -8.72 -1.16 -16.17
N LEU A 113 -7.68 -0.94 -15.34
CA LEU A 113 -6.42 -0.38 -15.79
C LEU A 113 -5.67 -1.33 -16.73
N ALA A 114 -5.65 -2.63 -16.44
CA ALA A 114 -5.04 -3.63 -17.31
C ALA A 114 -5.77 -3.68 -18.67
N ALA A 115 -7.10 -3.72 -18.67
CA ALA A 115 -7.90 -3.69 -19.90
C ALA A 115 -7.64 -2.40 -20.70
N ALA A 116 -7.64 -1.25 -20.05
CA ALA A 116 -7.32 0.03 -20.68
C ALA A 116 -5.90 0.03 -21.26
N SER A 117 -4.92 -0.51 -20.54
CA SER A 117 -3.54 -0.62 -21.03
C SER A 117 -3.44 -1.52 -22.26
N ILE A 118 -4.15 -2.64 -22.27
CA ILE A 118 -4.21 -3.53 -23.43
C ILE A 118 -4.87 -2.80 -24.63
N MET A 119 -5.98 -2.12 -24.41
CA MET A 119 -6.68 -1.36 -25.46
C MET A 119 -5.77 -0.29 -26.08
N VAL A 120 -5.11 0.52 -25.23
CA VAL A 120 -4.17 1.54 -25.67
C VAL A 120 -2.98 0.93 -26.39
N GLY A 121 -2.42 -0.15 -25.88
CA GLY A 121 -1.32 -0.88 -26.53
C GLY A 121 -1.71 -1.39 -27.92
N LEU A 122 -2.88 -1.99 -28.07
CA LEU A 122 -3.40 -2.44 -29.37
C LEU A 122 -3.65 -1.24 -30.34
N ALA A 123 -4.19 -0.15 -29.82
CA ALA A 123 -4.37 1.07 -30.62
C ALA A 123 -3.04 1.63 -31.14
N LEU A 124 -2.01 1.68 -30.28
CA LEU A 124 -0.66 2.11 -30.66
C LEU A 124 -0.06 1.21 -31.77
N LEU A 125 -0.21 -0.13 -31.64
CA LEU A 125 0.26 -1.08 -32.66
C LEU A 125 -0.49 -0.88 -33.98
N ARG A 126 -1.79 -0.66 -33.95
CA ARG A 126 -2.60 -0.40 -35.16
C ARG A 126 -2.26 0.91 -35.83
N MET A 127 -2.05 1.98 -35.07
CA MET A 127 -1.58 3.27 -35.61
C MET A 127 -0.18 3.16 -36.21
N GLY A 128 0.64 2.25 -35.69
CA GLY A 128 1.98 1.95 -36.18
C GLY A 128 2.07 0.76 -37.16
N ALA A 129 0.94 0.24 -37.66
CA ALA A 129 0.90 -1.00 -38.46
C ALA A 129 1.82 -0.98 -39.67
N GLY A 130 1.95 0.16 -40.37
CA GLY A 130 2.89 0.31 -41.49
C GLY A 130 4.38 0.22 -41.13
N ARG A 131 4.69 0.14 -39.84
CA ARG A 131 6.08 -0.01 -39.34
C ARG A 131 6.35 -1.40 -38.77
N LEU A 132 5.35 -2.29 -38.80
CA LEU A 132 5.48 -3.68 -38.40
C LEU A 132 6.02 -4.53 -39.54
N LEU A 133 6.92 -5.44 -39.24
CA LEU A 133 7.52 -6.37 -40.21
C LEU A 133 6.83 -7.74 -40.11
N GLY A 134 6.39 -8.27 -41.25
CA GLY A 134 5.76 -9.59 -41.34
C GLY A 134 4.28 -9.62 -40.93
N PRO A 135 3.69 -10.83 -40.88
CA PRO A 135 2.29 -10.99 -40.49
C PRO A 135 2.10 -10.68 -39.01
N HIS A 136 1.10 -9.89 -38.69
CA HIS A 136 0.80 -9.46 -37.31
C HIS A 136 -0.67 -9.77 -36.93
N PRO A 137 -1.01 -11.06 -36.75
CA PRO A 137 -2.35 -11.45 -36.33
C PRO A 137 -2.68 -10.85 -34.94
N LEU A 138 -3.96 -10.74 -34.62
CA LEU A 138 -4.41 -10.14 -33.34
C LEU A 138 -3.80 -10.87 -32.13
N THR A 139 -3.63 -12.18 -32.22
CA THR A 139 -2.98 -12.98 -31.14
C THR A 139 -1.55 -12.55 -30.87
N ALA A 140 -0.75 -12.30 -31.92
CA ALA A 140 0.61 -11.80 -31.79
C ALA A 140 0.65 -10.36 -31.27
N GLN A 141 -0.29 -9.51 -31.66
CA GLN A 141 -0.43 -8.15 -31.12
C GLN A 141 -0.79 -8.19 -29.63
N LEU A 142 -1.74 -9.02 -29.22
CA LEU A 142 -2.10 -9.19 -27.80
C LEU A 142 -0.93 -9.74 -26.99
N ALA A 143 -0.24 -10.76 -27.48
CA ALA A 143 0.95 -11.30 -26.83
C ALA A 143 2.03 -10.20 -26.64
N HIS A 144 2.31 -9.43 -27.69
CA HIS A 144 3.28 -8.33 -27.63
C HIS A 144 2.92 -7.26 -26.60
N VAL A 145 1.63 -6.89 -26.53
CA VAL A 145 1.16 -5.91 -25.54
C VAL A 145 1.26 -6.46 -24.12
N VAL A 146 0.77 -7.68 -23.88
CA VAL A 146 0.77 -8.30 -22.54
C VAL A 146 2.20 -8.51 -22.04
N GLU A 147 3.08 -9.05 -22.87
CA GLU A 147 4.50 -9.24 -22.57
C GLU A 147 5.20 -7.88 -22.34
N GLY A 148 4.90 -6.87 -23.16
CA GLY A 148 5.42 -5.52 -23.02
C GLY A 148 5.01 -4.81 -21.71
N LEU A 149 3.79 -5.07 -21.21
CA LEU A 149 3.34 -4.54 -19.91
C LEU A 149 4.16 -5.05 -18.72
N ILE A 150 4.73 -6.25 -18.83
CA ILE A 150 5.60 -6.85 -17.80
C ILE A 150 7.09 -6.72 -18.13
N GLY A 151 7.43 -5.99 -19.20
CA GLY A 151 8.82 -5.71 -19.60
C GLY A 151 9.49 -6.81 -20.41
N ILE A 152 8.73 -7.76 -20.92
CA ILE A 152 9.24 -8.81 -21.82
C ILE A 152 9.10 -8.34 -23.27
N HIS A 153 10.12 -8.64 -24.10
CA HIS A 153 10.05 -8.32 -25.52
C HIS A 153 9.06 -9.28 -26.21
N GLY A 154 7.99 -8.70 -26.76
CA GLY A 154 6.98 -9.45 -27.46
C GLY A 154 7.39 -9.90 -28.87
N PRO A 155 6.56 -10.73 -29.53
CA PRO A 155 6.88 -11.41 -30.79
C PRO A 155 6.95 -10.50 -32.02
N LEU A 156 6.44 -9.26 -31.94
CA LEU A 156 6.39 -8.35 -33.08
C LEU A 156 7.73 -7.65 -33.32
N ARG A 157 8.08 -7.53 -34.59
CA ARG A 157 9.28 -6.80 -35.03
C ARG A 157 8.88 -5.50 -35.71
N PHE A 158 9.65 -4.45 -35.44
CA PHE A 158 9.44 -3.11 -36.03
C PHE A 158 10.54 -2.81 -37.07
N SER A 159 10.18 -2.02 -38.08
CA SER A 159 11.13 -1.54 -39.10
C SER A 159 12.17 -0.57 -38.53
N SER A 160 11.96 -0.01 -37.34
CA SER A 160 12.85 0.93 -36.68
C SER A 160 13.02 0.57 -35.21
N GLU A 161 14.26 0.45 -34.75
CA GLU A 161 14.58 0.24 -33.35
C GLU A 161 14.02 1.33 -32.43
N ARG A 162 14.02 2.61 -32.89
CA ARG A 162 13.48 3.73 -32.13
C ARG A 162 11.98 3.55 -31.84
N VAL A 163 11.23 3.02 -32.81
CA VAL A 163 9.79 2.75 -32.64
C VAL A 163 9.58 1.57 -31.70
N SER A 164 10.35 0.50 -31.86
CA SER A 164 10.33 -0.65 -30.94
C SER A 164 10.59 -0.22 -29.49
N ASP A 165 11.64 0.55 -29.27
CA ASP A 165 12.00 1.10 -27.96
C ASP A 165 10.92 2.01 -27.37
N LEU A 166 10.29 2.85 -28.19
CA LEU A 166 9.23 3.73 -27.75
C LEU A 166 8.00 2.94 -27.30
N VAL A 167 7.56 1.98 -28.12
CA VAL A 167 6.41 1.11 -27.80
C VAL A 167 6.68 0.32 -26.52
N THR A 168 7.85 -0.32 -26.44
CA THR A 168 8.23 -1.09 -25.25
C THR A 168 8.24 -0.23 -23.98
N ARG A 169 8.78 1.00 -24.06
CA ARG A 169 8.77 1.93 -22.90
C ARG A 169 7.39 2.34 -22.50
N ILE A 170 6.51 2.67 -23.47
CA ILE A 170 5.12 3.04 -23.16
C ILE A 170 4.41 1.88 -22.48
N LEU A 171 4.48 0.66 -23.04
CA LEU A 171 3.84 -0.52 -22.47
C LEU A 171 4.36 -0.81 -21.06
N LEU A 172 5.68 -0.84 -20.87
CA LEU A 172 6.28 -1.06 -19.57
C LEU A 172 5.82 -0.01 -18.54
N THR A 173 5.83 1.26 -18.91
CA THR A 173 5.37 2.35 -18.02
C THR A 173 3.92 2.16 -17.61
N MET A 174 3.04 1.80 -18.55
CA MET A 174 1.62 1.53 -18.27
C MET A 174 1.46 0.33 -17.33
N GLY A 175 2.19 -0.76 -17.57
CA GLY A 175 2.19 -1.94 -16.70
C GLY A 175 2.66 -1.62 -15.29
N LEU A 176 3.77 -0.91 -15.15
CA LEU A 176 4.34 -0.49 -13.88
C LEU A 176 3.39 0.44 -13.11
N LEU A 177 2.76 1.41 -13.80
CA LEU A 177 1.77 2.30 -13.20
C LEU A 177 0.56 1.52 -12.67
N THR A 178 0.10 0.52 -13.43
CA THR A 178 -0.98 -0.37 -13.01
C THR A 178 -0.61 -1.14 -11.74
N ILE A 179 0.58 -1.74 -11.70
CA ILE A 179 1.06 -2.49 -10.52
C ILE A 179 1.17 -1.57 -9.30
N VAL A 180 1.79 -0.39 -9.44
CA VAL A 180 1.92 0.59 -8.35
C VAL A 180 0.55 1.00 -7.81
N THR A 181 -0.40 1.29 -8.70
CA THR A 181 -1.75 1.71 -8.32
C THR A 181 -2.48 0.58 -7.56
N VAL A 182 -2.42 -0.65 -8.05
CA VAL A 182 -3.04 -1.81 -7.39
C VAL A 182 -2.42 -2.06 -6.02
N VAL A 183 -1.09 -2.04 -5.92
CA VAL A 183 -0.38 -2.21 -4.62
C VAL A 183 -0.73 -1.08 -3.66
N TYR A 184 -0.73 0.16 -4.13
CA TYR A 184 -1.13 1.32 -3.31
C TYR A 184 -2.56 1.15 -2.76
N LEU A 185 -3.53 0.81 -3.63
CA LEU A 185 -4.92 0.60 -3.21
C LEU A 185 -5.05 -0.58 -2.25
N ALA A 186 -4.34 -1.69 -2.50
CA ALA A 186 -4.36 -2.86 -1.62
C ALA A 186 -3.77 -2.58 -0.23
N LEU A 187 -2.81 -1.65 -0.15
CA LEU A 187 -2.16 -1.25 1.10
C LEU A 187 -2.82 -0.02 1.75
N ARG A 188 -3.75 0.65 1.08
CA ARG A 188 -4.46 1.79 1.67
C ARG A 188 -5.19 1.37 2.95
N PRO A 189 -5.11 2.16 4.05
CA PRO A 189 -5.89 1.89 5.25
C PRO A 189 -7.39 1.90 4.94
N PRO A 190 -8.18 1.03 5.58
CA PRO A 190 -9.63 1.12 5.48
C PRO A 190 -10.08 2.47 6.07
N GLU A 191 -10.94 3.16 5.36
CA GLU A 191 -11.66 4.32 5.86
C GLU A 191 -13.13 3.91 6.01
N PRO A 192 -13.54 3.49 7.22
CA PRO A 192 -14.93 3.12 7.44
C PRO A 192 -15.83 4.33 7.17
N ARG A 193 -16.98 4.08 6.56
CA ARG A 193 -17.98 5.13 6.43
C ARG A 193 -18.46 5.49 7.83
N PRO A 194 -18.47 6.77 8.19
CA PRO A 194 -19.01 7.20 9.48
C PRO A 194 -20.44 6.69 9.63
N ARG A 195 -20.74 6.11 10.77
CA ARG A 195 -22.09 5.64 11.08
C ARG A 195 -22.34 5.88 12.55
N LEU A 196 -23.08 6.95 12.85
CA LEU A 196 -23.77 7.09 14.11
C LEU A 196 -25.19 6.57 13.91
N SER A 197 -25.58 5.57 14.67
CA SER A 197 -26.97 5.10 14.68
C SER A 197 -27.84 6.12 15.44
N ALA A 198 -29.14 6.05 15.23
CA ALA A 198 -30.09 6.90 16.00
C ALA A 198 -29.98 6.62 17.50
N ASP A 199 -29.80 5.36 17.89
CA ASP A 199 -29.59 4.94 19.28
C ASP A 199 -28.27 5.51 19.85
N ASP A 200 -27.16 5.47 19.09
CA ASP A 200 -25.91 6.10 19.52
C ASP A 200 -26.08 7.60 19.79
N ILE A 201 -26.77 8.30 18.89
CA ILE A 201 -27.02 9.74 19.02
C ILE A 201 -27.86 10.03 20.31
N GLU A 202 -28.89 9.25 20.56
CA GLU A 202 -29.74 9.42 21.75
C GLU A 202 -28.96 9.15 23.04
N ARG A 203 -28.19 8.06 23.08
CA ARG A 203 -27.33 7.72 24.22
C ARG A 203 -26.25 8.77 24.46
N MET A 204 -25.60 9.26 23.38
CA MET A 204 -24.60 10.33 23.49
C MET A 204 -25.24 11.64 24.00
N ARG A 205 -26.43 11.99 23.54
CA ARG A 205 -27.16 13.16 24.07
C ARG A 205 -27.45 13.01 25.56
N ALA A 206 -27.90 11.84 26.00
CA ALA A 206 -28.13 11.58 27.42
C ALA A 206 -26.84 11.72 28.26
N LEU A 207 -25.67 11.30 27.74
CA LEU A 207 -24.40 11.55 28.41
C LEU A 207 -24.05 13.04 28.47
N LEU A 208 -24.25 13.78 27.36
CA LEU A 208 -23.96 15.21 27.29
C LEU A 208 -24.86 15.98 28.25
N THR A 209 -26.15 15.63 28.38
CA THR A 209 -27.08 16.26 29.35
C THR A 209 -26.67 16.05 30.81
N ARG A 210 -26.04 14.89 31.12
CA ARG A 210 -25.64 14.54 32.49
C ARG A 210 -24.24 15.03 32.88
N HIS A 211 -23.34 15.10 31.91
CA HIS A 211 -21.90 15.29 32.14
C HIS A 211 -21.28 16.36 31.25
N GLY A 212 -22.04 17.05 30.40
CA GLY A 212 -21.52 17.95 29.39
C GLY A 212 -21.30 19.40 29.83
N ASP A 213 -21.60 19.76 31.08
CA ASP A 213 -21.55 21.14 31.54
C ASP A 213 -20.18 21.81 31.43
N ALA A 214 -19.10 21.02 31.46
CA ALA A 214 -17.72 21.50 31.36
C ALA A 214 -17.14 21.43 29.94
N ASP A 215 -17.83 20.81 28.96
CA ASP A 215 -17.30 20.58 27.60
C ASP A 215 -18.13 21.35 26.56
N SER A 216 -17.67 22.55 26.22
CA SER A 216 -18.29 23.38 25.16
C SER A 216 -18.22 22.74 23.76
N LEU A 217 -17.34 21.78 23.54
CA LEU A 217 -17.14 21.09 22.25
C LEU A 217 -17.85 19.73 22.19
N GLY A 218 -18.40 19.23 23.28
CA GLY A 218 -19.03 17.91 23.38
C GLY A 218 -20.10 17.64 22.33
N TYR A 219 -20.89 18.66 21.97
CA TYR A 219 -21.92 18.53 20.92
C TYR A 219 -21.34 18.27 19.49
N PHE A 220 -20.07 18.59 19.23
CA PHE A 220 -19.44 18.23 17.96
C PHE A 220 -19.28 16.72 17.79
N ALA A 221 -19.35 15.95 18.87
CA ALA A 221 -19.34 14.50 18.82
C ALA A 221 -20.56 13.91 18.09
N LEU A 222 -21.69 14.63 18.09
CA LEU A 222 -22.94 14.19 17.45
C LEU A 222 -22.97 14.41 15.92
N ARG A 223 -21.90 14.91 15.32
CA ARG A 223 -21.85 15.13 13.87
C ARG A 223 -21.97 13.82 13.12
N GLY A 224 -22.77 13.80 12.05
CA GLY A 224 -23.02 12.60 11.23
C GLY A 224 -21.79 12.05 10.48
N ASP A 225 -20.66 12.78 10.49
CA ASP A 225 -19.39 12.35 9.89
C ASP A 225 -18.48 11.60 10.88
N LYS A 226 -19.00 11.17 12.02
CA LYS A 226 -18.28 10.46 13.07
C LYS A 226 -18.83 9.05 13.32
N THR A 227 -18.05 8.30 14.06
CA THR A 227 -18.35 6.99 14.61
C THR A 227 -18.09 7.05 16.11
N VAL A 228 -18.68 6.17 16.89
CA VAL A 228 -18.55 6.15 18.35
C VAL A 228 -17.98 4.82 18.83
N VAL A 229 -17.16 4.89 19.86
CA VAL A 229 -16.67 3.74 20.65
C VAL A 229 -17.16 3.91 22.08
N TRP A 230 -17.81 2.91 22.62
CA TRP A 230 -18.33 2.89 23.97
C TRP A 230 -17.35 2.25 24.95
N SER A 231 -17.33 2.76 26.18
CA SER A 231 -16.70 2.04 27.30
C SER A 231 -17.41 0.69 27.53
N PRO A 232 -16.74 -0.31 28.10
CA PRO A 232 -17.38 -1.58 28.44
C PRO A 232 -18.63 -1.44 29.32
N THR A 233 -18.70 -0.39 30.14
CA THR A 233 -19.83 -0.08 31.01
C THR A 233 -20.96 0.72 30.32
N GLY A 234 -20.71 1.23 29.11
CA GLY A 234 -21.63 2.11 28.39
C GLY A 234 -21.79 3.51 28.99
N LYS A 235 -21.04 3.85 30.07
CA LYS A 235 -21.14 5.14 30.80
C LYS A 235 -20.29 6.25 30.18
N ALA A 236 -19.38 5.92 29.25
CA ALA A 236 -18.59 6.88 28.50
C ALA A 236 -18.38 6.41 27.07
N CYS A 237 -18.07 7.35 26.19
CA CYS A 237 -17.75 7.03 24.79
C CYS A 237 -16.74 8.02 24.21
N VAL A 238 -16.09 7.61 23.11
CA VAL A 238 -15.20 8.44 22.29
C VAL A 238 -15.78 8.56 20.89
N ALA A 239 -16.07 9.78 20.45
CA ALA A 239 -16.45 10.06 19.08
C ALA A 239 -15.20 10.27 18.23
N TYR A 240 -15.11 9.62 17.09
CA TYR A 240 -13.93 9.66 16.24
C TYR A 240 -14.27 9.63 14.75
N ARG A 241 -13.28 9.97 13.93
CA ARG A 241 -13.31 9.79 12.48
C ARG A 241 -11.96 9.20 12.01
N VAL A 242 -12.01 8.35 11.01
CA VAL A 242 -10.78 7.86 10.38
C VAL A 242 -10.53 8.64 9.09
N VAL A 243 -9.37 9.29 9.01
CA VAL A 243 -8.93 10.04 7.82
C VAL A 243 -7.51 9.63 7.49
N SER A 244 -7.28 9.16 6.27
CA SER A 244 -5.93 8.76 5.78
C SER A 244 -5.18 7.80 6.71
N GLY A 245 -5.93 6.94 7.43
CA GLY A 245 -5.36 5.98 8.37
C GLY A 245 -5.01 6.54 9.74
N VAL A 246 -5.46 7.75 10.04
CA VAL A 246 -5.45 8.32 11.40
C VAL A 246 -6.84 8.19 12.00
N MET A 247 -6.96 7.55 13.16
CA MET A 247 -8.18 7.47 13.96
C MET A 247 -8.19 8.67 14.90
N LEU A 248 -8.92 9.71 14.51
CA LEU A 248 -8.91 11.02 15.16
C LEU A 248 -10.11 11.15 16.10
N ALA A 249 -9.86 11.13 17.40
CA ALA A 249 -10.83 11.44 18.43
C ALA A 249 -11.09 12.96 18.47
N SER A 250 -12.29 13.35 18.82
CA SER A 250 -12.73 14.74 18.86
C SER A 250 -13.02 15.16 20.29
N GLY A 251 -12.06 15.82 20.90
CA GLY A 251 -12.20 16.32 22.26
C GLY A 251 -12.02 15.26 23.35
N ASP A 252 -12.62 15.53 24.47
CA ASP A 252 -12.65 14.63 25.61
C ASP A 252 -13.58 13.43 25.35
N PRO A 253 -13.36 12.30 26.03
CA PRO A 253 -14.38 11.26 26.08
C PRO A 253 -15.66 11.81 26.69
N LEU A 254 -16.82 11.47 26.15
CA LEU A 254 -18.12 11.90 26.69
C LEU A 254 -18.56 10.99 27.82
N GLY A 255 -19.22 11.56 28.82
CA GLY A 255 -19.84 10.83 29.92
C GLY A 255 -19.02 10.83 31.20
N ASP A 256 -19.21 9.79 32.02
CA ASP A 256 -18.59 9.63 33.34
C ASP A 256 -17.07 9.54 33.26
N ASN A 257 -16.36 10.45 33.95
CA ASN A 257 -14.90 10.53 33.96
C ASN A 257 -14.22 9.23 34.47
N GLU A 258 -14.89 8.50 35.37
CA GLU A 258 -14.39 7.21 35.87
C GLU A 258 -14.42 6.12 34.77
N ALA A 259 -15.32 6.25 33.79
CA ALA A 259 -15.44 5.34 32.69
C ALA A 259 -14.56 5.74 31.45
N TRP A 260 -13.97 6.94 31.43
CA TRP A 260 -13.10 7.43 30.35
C TRP A 260 -11.95 6.48 30.02
N PRO A 261 -11.17 5.95 31.00
CA PRO A 261 -10.10 5.03 30.70
C PRO A 261 -10.56 3.78 29.96
N GLY A 262 -11.78 3.33 30.21
CA GLY A 262 -12.41 2.19 29.51
C GLY A 262 -12.71 2.50 28.06
N ALA A 263 -13.28 3.68 27.77
CA ALA A 263 -13.56 4.12 26.41
C ALA A 263 -12.26 4.37 25.60
N ILE A 264 -11.25 4.97 26.23
CA ILE A 264 -9.94 5.23 25.62
C ILE A 264 -9.24 3.90 25.28
N ARG A 265 -9.20 2.92 26.19
CA ARG A 265 -8.60 1.60 25.93
C ARG A 265 -9.28 0.92 24.74
N GLU A 266 -10.60 0.98 24.65
CA GLU A 266 -11.31 0.39 23.53
C GLU A 266 -11.05 1.13 22.22
N PHE A 267 -10.94 2.45 22.24
CA PHE A 267 -10.50 3.26 21.09
C PHE A 267 -9.10 2.85 20.61
N LEU A 268 -8.12 2.74 21.51
CA LEU A 268 -6.77 2.32 21.19
C LEU A 268 -6.71 0.87 20.68
N ARG A 269 -7.54 -0.03 21.25
CA ARG A 269 -7.66 -1.43 20.78
C ARG A 269 -8.13 -1.49 19.34
N ILE A 270 -9.18 -0.73 18.99
CA ILE A 270 -9.73 -0.66 17.62
C ILE A 270 -8.70 -0.05 16.67
N ALA A 271 -8.00 1.02 17.08
CA ALA A 271 -6.94 1.63 16.29
C ALA A 271 -5.84 0.62 15.97
N ALA A 272 -5.37 -0.14 16.96
CA ALA A 272 -4.36 -1.17 16.79
C ALA A 272 -4.83 -2.33 15.89
N GLU A 273 -6.10 -2.76 16.03
CA GLU A 273 -6.69 -3.83 15.22
C GLU A 273 -6.71 -3.50 13.72
N HIS A 274 -6.89 -2.23 13.38
CA HIS A 274 -6.95 -1.76 11.99
C HIS A 274 -5.65 -1.09 11.50
N ALA A 275 -4.61 -1.05 12.35
CA ALA A 275 -3.36 -0.31 12.11
C ALA A 275 -3.60 1.17 11.78
N TRP A 276 -4.58 1.79 12.42
CA TRP A 276 -4.75 3.24 12.41
C TRP A 276 -3.85 3.89 13.44
N ILE A 277 -3.42 5.10 13.15
CA ILE A 277 -2.65 5.92 14.09
C ILE A 277 -3.66 6.62 14.99
N PRO A 278 -3.71 6.34 16.32
CA PRO A 278 -4.59 7.05 17.22
C PRO A 278 -4.10 8.49 17.39
N ALA A 279 -5.04 9.42 17.41
CA ALA A 279 -4.78 10.83 17.67
C ALA A 279 -6.02 11.46 18.31
N VAL A 280 -5.82 12.55 19.06
CA VAL A 280 -6.89 13.34 19.65
C VAL A 280 -6.70 14.81 19.29
N ILE A 281 -7.79 15.53 19.07
CA ILE A 281 -7.77 16.98 18.80
C ILE A 281 -8.81 17.69 19.65
N GLY A 282 -8.44 18.84 20.20
CA GLY A 282 -9.36 19.71 20.94
C GLY A 282 -9.77 19.16 22.31
N CYS A 283 -8.94 18.33 22.96
CA CYS A 283 -9.19 17.89 24.33
C CYS A 283 -8.88 18.99 25.36
N SER A 284 -9.58 18.96 26.48
CA SER A 284 -9.27 19.75 27.66
C SER A 284 -7.98 19.26 28.34
N GLU A 285 -7.48 20.01 29.32
CA GLU A 285 -6.34 19.56 30.15
C GLU A 285 -6.69 18.26 30.90
N THR A 286 -7.92 18.13 31.40
CA THR A 286 -8.38 16.93 32.10
C THR A 286 -8.46 15.74 31.14
N GLY A 287 -9.01 15.95 29.94
CA GLY A 287 -9.02 14.95 28.88
C GLY A 287 -7.64 14.53 28.45
N GLY A 288 -6.72 15.51 28.23
CA GLY A 288 -5.32 15.24 27.88
C GLY A 288 -4.63 14.32 28.89
N LYS A 289 -4.78 14.61 30.19
CA LYS A 289 -4.26 13.76 31.26
C LYS A 289 -4.87 12.34 31.25
N ALA A 290 -6.16 12.21 30.89
CA ALA A 290 -6.80 10.91 30.77
C ALA A 290 -6.26 10.10 29.58
N TRP A 291 -6.02 10.75 28.43
CA TRP A 291 -5.41 10.14 27.25
C TRP A 291 -3.96 9.67 27.53
N GLU A 292 -3.13 10.53 28.12
CA GLU A 292 -1.74 10.22 28.48
C GLU A 292 -1.63 9.04 29.44
N ARG A 293 -2.48 8.97 30.47
CA ARG A 293 -2.50 7.85 31.45
C ARG A 293 -2.79 6.50 30.81
N VAL A 294 -3.49 6.48 29.69
CA VAL A 294 -3.84 5.23 28.99
C VAL A 294 -2.83 4.91 27.86
N GLY A 295 -1.91 5.83 27.55
CA GLY A 295 -0.78 5.57 26.67
C GLY A 295 -0.90 6.19 25.27
N LEU A 296 -1.59 7.31 25.13
CA LEU A 296 -1.59 8.12 23.90
C LEU A 296 -0.60 9.26 23.98
#